data_9f7303f1f84ba197b269d272c36f446d
#
_entry.id   9f7303f1f84ba197b269d272c36f446d
#
_cell.length_a   1.000
_cell.length_b   1.000
_cell.length_c   1.000
_cell.angle_alpha   90.00
_cell.angle_beta   90.00
_cell.angle_gamma   90.00
#
_symmetry.space_group_name_H-M   'P 1'
#
loop_
_entity.id
_entity.type
_entity.pdbx_description
1 polymer ?
#
loop_
_entity_poly.entity_id
_entity_poly.type
_entity_poly.pdbx_seq_one_letter_code
_entity_poly.pdbx_strand_id
1 'polypeptide(L)'
;SDAAATRIDRIISISGLHDLRPLLHLKKNSEFRLDSAEAVAESAICHTPRRGMDLVCVAGANERPEFIRQNGILPLVWQGLGANCHSQLLAGEEHFSVIGQMTRPDSQLSRLMIAPLR
;
A
#
# COMPACT_ATOMS: atom_id res chain seq x y z
N SER A 1 10.98 16.08 3.12
CA SER A 1 11.33 16.80 4.36
C SER A 1 10.31 16.55 5.44
N ASP A 2 10.68 16.68 6.70
CA ASP A 2 9.77 16.51 7.83
C ASP A 2 8.60 17.50 7.76
N ALA A 3 8.85 18.72 7.29
CA ALA A 3 7.81 19.73 7.11
C ALA A 3 6.76 19.32 6.07
N ALA A 4 7.17 18.67 4.99
CA ALA A 4 6.22 18.12 4.01
C ALA A 4 5.45 16.92 4.59
N ALA A 5 6.13 16.04 5.30
CA ALA A 5 5.50 14.86 5.91
C ALA A 5 4.41 15.23 6.93
N THR A 6 4.57 16.32 7.69
CA THR A 6 3.57 16.77 8.67
C THR A 6 2.29 17.31 8.04
N ARG A 7 2.29 17.58 6.73
CA ARG A 7 1.10 18.03 6.00
C ARG A 7 0.26 16.89 5.42
N ILE A 8 0.75 15.66 5.54
CA ILE A 8 0.05 14.47 5.05
C ILE A 8 -0.71 13.87 6.23
N ASP A 9 -2.03 13.91 6.16
CA ASP A 9 -2.88 13.36 7.21
C ASP A 9 -3.22 11.89 6.98
N ARG A 10 -3.36 11.51 5.72
CA ARG A 10 -3.70 10.13 5.34
C ARG A 10 -2.96 9.70 4.09
N ILE A 11 -2.57 8.43 4.07
CA ILE A 11 -2.07 7.76 2.87
C ILE A 11 -3.04 6.63 2.51
N ILE A 12 -3.41 6.55 1.25
CA ILE A 12 -4.13 5.41 0.70
C ILE A 12 -3.22 4.76 -0.33
N SER A 13 -2.79 3.54 -0.04
CA SER A 13 -1.95 2.77 -0.96
C SER A 13 -2.84 1.80 -1.73
N ILE A 14 -2.91 1.99 -3.04
CA ILE A 14 -3.77 1.19 -3.93
C ILE A 14 -2.92 0.18 -4.67
N SER A 15 -3.12 -1.11 -4.40
CA SER A 15 -2.37 -2.22 -5.02
C SER A 15 -0.86 -2.04 -4.91
N GLY A 16 -0.40 -1.51 -3.77
CA GLY A 16 1.01 -1.21 -3.54
C GLY A 16 1.86 -2.45 -3.28
N LEU A 17 3.12 -2.36 -3.66
CA LEU A 17 4.16 -3.34 -3.30
C LEU A 17 4.98 -2.73 -2.17
N HIS A 18 4.84 -3.27 -0.98
CA HIS A 18 5.44 -2.73 0.24
C HIS A 18 6.68 -3.49 0.69
N ASP A 19 6.89 -4.66 0.12
CA ASP A 19 8.08 -5.48 0.28
C ASP A 19 8.58 -5.86 -1.12
N LEU A 20 9.71 -5.30 -1.53
CA LEU A 20 10.24 -5.50 -2.88
C LEU A 20 11.16 -6.72 -2.98
N ARG A 21 11.50 -7.37 -1.86
CA ARG A 21 12.41 -8.52 -1.88
C ARG A 21 11.92 -9.68 -2.75
N PRO A 22 10.60 -10.01 -2.81
CA PRO A 22 10.14 -11.04 -3.73
C PRO A 22 10.42 -10.76 -5.21
N LEU A 23 10.54 -9.47 -5.58
CA LEU A 23 10.84 -9.10 -6.98
C LEU A 23 12.22 -9.57 -7.43
N LEU A 24 13.16 -9.79 -6.48
CA LEU A 24 14.49 -10.30 -6.79
C LEU A 24 14.44 -11.68 -7.46
N HIS A 25 13.38 -12.45 -7.22
CA HIS A 25 13.20 -13.80 -7.74
C HIS A 25 12.43 -13.85 -9.06
N LEU A 26 11.96 -12.71 -9.57
CA LEU A 26 11.28 -12.66 -10.85
C LEU A 26 12.26 -12.67 -12.00
N LYS A 27 11.90 -13.37 -13.09
CA LYS A 27 12.68 -13.36 -14.32
C LYS A 27 12.89 -11.94 -14.87
N LYS A 28 11.88 -11.08 -14.72
CA LYS A 28 11.95 -9.67 -15.12
C LYS A 28 12.94 -8.84 -14.31
N ASN A 29 13.49 -9.36 -13.21
CA ASN A 29 14.48 -8.61 -12.45
C ASN A 29 15.74 -8.33 -13.27
N SER A 30 16.02 -9.12 -14.31
CA SER A 30 17.09 -8.81 -15.28
C SER A 30 16.88 -7.45 -15.96
N GLU A 31 15.64 -7.00 -16.10
CA GLU A 31 15.26 -5.69 -16.66
C GLU A 31 15.31 -4.58 -15.60
N PHE A 32 14.81 -4.83 -14.39
CA PHE A 32 14.80 -3.85 -13.29
C PHE A 32 16.17 -3.66 -12.67
N ARG A 33 17.00 -4.69 -12.68
CA ARG A 33 18.32 -4.72 -12.03
C ARG A 33 18.25 -4.36 -10.54
N LEU A 34 17.16 -4.75 -9.88
CA LEU A 34 17.02 -4.56 -8.44
C LEU A 34 18.00 -5.48 -7.72
N ASP A 35 18.80 -4.95 -6.80
CA ASP A 35 19.64 -5.75 -5.93
C ASP A 35 19.04 -5.84 -4.51
N SER A 36 19.64 -6.70 -3.67
CA SER A 36 19.13 -6.93 -2.31
C SER A 36 19.14 -5.69 -1.44
N ALA A 37 20.15 -4.84 -1.55
CA ALA A 37 20.26 -3.62 -0.77
C ALA A 37 19.17 -2.61 -1.17
N GLU A 38 18.95 -2.44 -2.46
CA GLU A 38 17.87 -1.58 -2.98
C GLU A 38 16.50 -2.12 -2.58
N ALA A 39 16.28 -3.42 -2.69
CA ALA A 39 15.01 -4.04 -2.31
C ALA A 39 14.66 -3.74 -0.86
N VAL A 40 15.61 -3.80 0.06
CA VAL A 40 15.39 -3.44 1.47
C VAL A 40 15.18 -1.94 1.62
N ALA A 41 16.05 -1.12 1.02
CA ALA A 41 16.00 0.33 1.16
C ALA A 41 14.70 0.94 0.64
N GLU A 42 14.14 0.39 -0.43
CA GLU A 42 12.93 0.90 -1.07
C GLU A 42 11.63 0.22 -0.61
N SER A 43 11.72 -0.77 0.28
CA SER A 43 10.55 -1.44 0.82
C SER A 43 9.98 -0.71 2.03
N ALA A 44 8.74 -0.26 1.96
CA ALA A 44 8.08 0.41 3.07
C ALA A 44 8.07 -0.43 4.35
N ILE A 45 7.92 -1.75 4.22
CA ILE A 45 7.90 -2.67 5.35
C ILE A 45 9.20 -2.65 6.17
N CYS A 46 10.31 -2.23 5.57
CA CYS A 46 11.62 -2.15 6.21
C CYS A 46 11.87 -0.80 6.90
N HIS A 47 10.90 0.11 6.86
CA HIS A 47 10.99 1.44 7.46
C HIS A 47 9.97 1.62 8.58
N THR A 48 10.21 2.62 9.43
CA THR A 48 9.31 2.96 10.52
C THR A 48 8.38 4.09 10.08
N PRO A 49 7.06 3.94 10.24
CA PRO A 49 6.13 5.01 9.91
C PRO A 49 6.21 6.16 10.92
N ARG A 50 5.74 7.34 10.52
CA ARG A 50 5.49 8.41 11.47
C ARG A 50 4.39 7.96 12.45
N ARG A 51 4.63 8.18 13.75
CA ARG A 51 3.66 7.81 14.77
C ARG A 51 2.32 8.50 14.53
N GLY A 52 1.24 7.74 14.62
CA GLY A 52 -0.11 8.24 14.35
C GLY A 52 -0.46 8.40 12.86
N MET A 53 0.43 7.98 11.93
CA MET A 53 0.12 8.01 10.50
C MET A 53 -1.17 7.24 10.22
N ASP A 54 -2.10 7.87 9.52
CA ASP A 54 -3.32 7.21 9.04
C ASP A 54 -3.05 6.61 7.65
N LEU A 55 -3.07 5.29 7.56
CA LEU A 55 -2.79 4.55 6.34
C LEU A 55 -3.87 3.52 6.06
N VAL A 56 -4.37 3.51 4.84
CA VAL A 56 -5.25 2.45 4.35
C VAL A 56 -4.60 1.80 3.13
N CYS A 57 -4.39 0.50 3.19
CA CYS A 57 -3.94 -0.28 2.04
C CYS A 57 -5.15 -0.93 1.39
N VAL A 58 -5.32 -0.72 0.09
CA VAL A 58 -6.49 -1.18 -0.67
C VAL A 58 -6.01 -1.98 -1.88
N ALA A 59 -6.64 -3.11 -2.13
CA ALA A 59 -6.44 -3.88 -3.35
C ALA A 59 -7.77 -4.46 -3.82
N GLY A 60 -7.84 -4.83 -5.09
CA GLY A 60 -9.00 -5.57 -5.60
C GLY A 60 -8.99 -7.01 -5.09
N ALA A 61 -10.15 -7.52 -4.71
CA ALA A 61 -10.26 -8.89 -4.20
C ALA A 61 -9.92 -9.96 -5.25
N ASN A 62 -9.98 -9.59 -6.53
CA ASN A 62 -9.66 -10.48 -7.65
C ASN A 62 -8.26 -10.26 -8.22
N GLU A 63 -7.41 -9.50 -7.54
CA GLU A 63 -6.01 -9.35 -7.94
C GLU A 63 -5.23 -10.65 -7.71
N ARG A 64 -4.04 -10.74 -8.29
CA ARG A 64 -3.16 -11.88 -8.08
C ARG A 64 -2.78 -12.00 -6.60
N PRO A 65 -2.55 -13.22 -6.10
CA PRO A 65 -2.27 -13.45 -4.68
C PRO A 65 -1.15 -12.60 -4.09
N GLU A 66 -0.11 -12.30 -4.85
CA GLU A 66 1.00 -11.46 -4.36
C GLU A 66 0.55 -10.03 -4.05
N PHE A 67 -0.33 -9.43 -4.86
CA PHE A 67 -0.86 -8.10 -4.55
C PHE A 67 -1.74 -8.12 -3.30
N ILE A 68 -2.52 -9.18 -3.12
CA ILE A 68 -3.35 -9.35 -1.91
C ILE A 68 -2.46 -9.51 -0.68
N ARG A 69 -1.40 -10.32 -0.77
CA ARG A 69 -0.43 -10.49 0.31
C ARG A 69 0.26 -9.18 0.66
N GLN A 70 0.75 -8.45 -0.33
CA GLN A 70 1.40 -7.15 -0.16
C GLN A 70 0.47 -6.13 0.49
N ASN A 71 -0.80 -6.15 0.10
CA ASN A 71 -1.81 -5.25 0.67
C ASN A 71 -2.01 -5.47 2.17
N GLY A 72 -1.96 -6.71 2.63
CA GLY A 72 -2.17 -7.05 4.04
C GLY A 72 -0.93 -6.88 4.92
N ILE A 73 0.27 -7.07 4.36
CA ILE A 73 1.48 -7.17 5.17
C ILE A 73 1.90 -5.84 5.80
N LEU A 74 1.78 -4.72 5.10
CA LEU A 74 2.25 -3.44 5.61
C LEU A 74 1.45 -2.99 6.84
N PRO A 75 0.11 -3.02 6.86
CA PRO A 75 -0.65 -2.69 8.05
C PRO A 75 -0.30 -3.58 9.25
N LEU A 76 -0.06 -4.87 9.02
CA LEU A 76 0.31 -5.78 10.12
C LEU A 76 1.62 -5.38 10.77
N VAL A 77 2.60 -4.96 10.00
CA VAL A 77 3.90 -4.52 10.54
C VAL A 77 3.78 -3.13 11.17
N TRP A 78 3.14 -2.19 10.50
CA TRP A 78 3.13 -0.79 10.92
C TRP A 78 2.20 -0.52 12.09
N GLN A 79 1.16 -1.33 12.31
CA GLN A 79 0.34 -1.26 13.52
C GLN A 79 1.20 -1.39 14.77
N GLY A 80 2.12 -2.35 14.78
CA GLY A 80 3.05 -2.54 15.89
C GLY A 80 4.06 -1.41 16.07
N LEU A 81 4.20 -0.54 15.07
CA LEU A 81 5.14 0.59 15.08
C LEU A 81 4.45 1.94 15.29
N GLY A 82 3.17 1.94 15.66
CA GLY A 82 2.45 3.15 16.07
C GLY A 82 1.65 3.85 14.97
N ALA A 83 1.47 3.23 13.80
CA ALA A 83 0.59 3.76 12.77
C ALA A 83 -0.87 3.32 13.01
N ASN A 84 -1.82 4.19 12.62
CA ASN A 84 -3.23 3.84 12.53
C ASN A 84 -3.48 3.30 11.11
N CYS A 85 -3.47 2.00 10.95
CA CYS A 85 -3.53 1.43 9.62
C CYS A 85 -4.37 0.16 9.56
N HIS A 86 -4.95 -0.08 8.39
CA HIS A 86 -5.66 -1.31 8.07
C HIS A 86 -5.59 -1.58 6.56
N SER A 87 -6.02 -2.77 6.17
CA SER A 87 -6.15 -3.14 4.77
C SER A 87 -7.59 -3.48 4.43
N GLN A 88 -7.95 -3.26 3.17
CA GLN A 88 -9.25 -3.63 2.63
C GLN A 88 -9.08 -4.26 1.24
N LEU A 89 -9.96 -5.21 0.93
CA LEU A 89 -10.11 -5.77 -0.40
C LEU A 89 -11.43 -5.32 -0.98
N LEU A 90 -11.40 -4.79 -2.20
CA LEU A 90 -12.61 -4.31 -2.88
C LEU A 90 -13.20 -5.44 -3.73
N ALA A 91 -14.40 -5.89 -3.38
CA ALA A 91 -15.09 -6.99 -4.05
C ALA A 91 -15.26 -6.72 -5.55
N GLY A 92 -15.00 -7.73 -6.37
CA GLY A 92 -15.20 -7.65 -7.82
C GLY A 92 -14.13 -6.89 -8.59
N GLU A 93 -13.19 -6.23 -7.91
CA GLU A 93 -12.15 -5.44 -8.57
C GLU A 93 -10.88 -6.26 -8.80
N GLU A 94 -10.19 -5.97 -9.91
CA GLU A 94 -8.88 -6.54 -10.24
C GLU A 94 -7.85 -5.40 -10.33
N HIS A 95 -6.59 -5.72 -10.66
CA HIS A 95 -5.48 -4.75 -10.58
C HIS A 95 -5.73 -3.45 -11.38
N PHE A 96 -6.33 -3.57 -12.56
CA PHE A 96 -6.55 -2.42 -13.42
C PHE A 96 -7.91 -1.74 -13.17
N SER A 97 -8.91 -2.46 -12.70
CA SER A 97 -10.24 -1.90 -12.45
C SER A 97 -10.37 -1.18 -11.11
N VAL A 98 -9.55 -1.55 -10.12
CA VAL A 98 -9.65 -1.00 -8.77
C VAL A 98 -9.50 0.52 -8.75
N ILE A 99 -8.56 1.06 -9.51
CA ILE A 99 -8.34 2.51 -9.60
C ILE A 99 -9.53 3.24 -10.23
N GLY A 100 -10.30 2.56 -11.07
CA GLY A 100 -11.50 3.11 -11.72
C GLY A 100 -12.57 3.51 -10.72
N GLN A 101 -12.56 2.97 -9.51
CA GLN A 101 -13.48 3.40 -8.46
C GLN A 101 -13.31 4.89 -8.11
N MET A 102 -12.15 5.47 -8.31
CA MET A 102 -11.92 6.90 -8.07
C MET A 102 -12.77 7.81 -8.97
N THR A 103 -13.27 7.29 -10.08
CA THR A 103 -14.14 8.05 -11.00
C THR A 103 -15.60 8.08 -10.54
N ARG A 104 -15.96 7.32 -9.51
CA ARG A 104 -17.32 7.23 -8.98
C ARG A 104 -17.33 7.74 -7.53
N PRO A 105 -17.97 8.88 -7.25
CA PRO A 105 -17.96 9.49 -5.91
C PRO A 105 -18.55 8.61 -4.81
N ASP A 106 -19.45 7.72 -5.15
CA ASP A 106 -20.14 6.82 -4.21
C ASP A 106 -19.46 5.45 -4.08
N SER A 107 -18.34 5.23 -4.77
CA SER A 107 -17.60 3.97 -4.67
C SER A 107 -16.97 3.82 -3.29
N GLN A 108 -16.64 2.57 -2.94
CA GLN A 108 -15.99 2.26 -1.67
C GLN A 108 -14.63 2.97 -1.54
N LEU A 109 -13.83 2.98 -2.60
CA LEU A 109 -12.53 3.66 -2.61
C LEU A 109 -12.67 5.17 -2.42
N SER A 110 -13.60 5.79 -3.16
CA SER A 110 -13.82 7.24 -3.04
C SER A 110 -14.27 7.62 -1.64
N ARG A 111 -15.11 6.81 -1.00
CA ARG A 111 -15.55 7.04 0.39
C ARG A 111 -14.37 6.95 1.37
N LEU A 112 -13.45 6.01 1.16
CA LEU A 112 -12.25 5.90 2.00
C LEU A 112 -11.36 7.15 1.90
N MET A 113 -11.29 7.75 0.72
CA MET A 113 -10.44 8.92 0.49
C MET A 113 -10.90 10.15 1.27
N ILE A 114 -12.21 10.28 1.49
CA ILE A 114 -12.82 11.45 2.15
C ILE A 114 -13.35 11.16 3.55
N ALA A 115 -13.23 9.91 4.03
CA ALA A 115 -13.69 9.56 5.38
C ALA A 115 -12.92 10.34 6.44
N PRO A 116 -13.54 10.62 7.62
CA PRO A 116 -12.82 11.27 8.72
C PRO A 116 -11.57 10.51 9.12
N LEU A 117 -10.55 11.23 9.59
CA LEU A 117 -9.33 10.62 10.14
C LEU A 117 -9.68 9.82 11.40
N ARG A 118 -8.93 8.76 11.59
CA ARG A 118 -9.11 7.86 12.74
C ARG A 118 -8.24 8.26 13.93
#